data_7fb67e2f5f44f5088e6dc1695337d073
#
_entry.id   7fb67e2f5f44f5088e6dc1695337d073
#
_cell.length_a   1.000
_cell.length_b   1.000
_cell.length_c   1.000
_cell.angle_alpha   90.00
_cell.angle_beta   90.00
_cell.angle_gamma   90.00
#
_symmetry.space_group_name_H-M   'P 1'
#
loop_
_entity.id
_entity.type
_entity.pdbx_description
1 polymer ?
#
loop_
_entity_poly.entity_id
_entity_poly.type
_entity_poly.pdbx_seq_one_letter_code
_entity_poly.pdbx_strand_id
1 'polypeptide(L)'
;SIVKLLSKFITATAFVAAGNASATELDVMHWWTSGGEAAAVAEFAKAFDATGNTWVDAAIVGGEAARAAMVSRIIGGEPMGAFQFNHGRQAEELIESGLLRDITDIAEAEGWKDMVNPSSLLDACTVDGRIYCAPVNIHSWQWLWVSHKAFEDSGVSVPTNWTEFVAGAAALEAAGKVPLAM
;
A
#
# COMPACT_ATOMS: atom_id res chain seq x y z
N SER A 1 80.46 22.02 -3.18
CA SER A 1 79.69 20.90 -3.76
C SER A 1 78.19 21.19 -3.62
N ILE A 2 77.61 21.48 -4.74
CA ILE A 2 76.17 21.87 -4.81
C ILE A 2 75.35 20.64 -4.93
N VAL A 3 74.54 20.32 -3.92
CA VAL A 3 73.55 19.28 -4.02
C VAL A 3 72.23 19.90 -4.45
N LYS A 4 71.83 19.65 -5.68
CA LYS A 4 70.54 20.05 -6.21
C LYS A 4 69.44 19.15 -5.63
N LEU A 5 68.57 19.76 -4.81
CA LEU A 5 67.36 19.14 -4.30
C LEU A 5 66.30 19.15 -5.42
N LEU A 6 66.07 18.00 -6.06
CA LEU A 6 64.92 17.80 -6.97
C LEU A 6 63.68 17.46 -6.13
N SER A 7 62.83 18.44 -5.92
CA SER A 7 61.51 18.26 -5.38
C SER A 7 60.60 17.65 -6.47
N LYS A 8 60.28 16.37 -6.34
CA LYS A 8 59.27 15.74 -7.17
C LYS A 8 57.91 16.06 -6.60
N PHE A 9 57.20 16.96 -7.25
CA PHE A 9 55.76 17.13 -7.02
C PHE A 9 55.04 15.89 -7.57
N ILE A 10 54.57 15.01 -6.70
CA ILE A 10 53.60 13.97 -7.03
C ILE A 10 52.24 14.63 -6.95
N THR A 11 51.69 14.97 -8.12
CA THR A 11 50.30 15.39 -8.24
C THR A 11 49.45 14.14 -8.12
N ALA A 12 48.89 13.90 -6.94
CA ALA A 12 47.90 12.86 -6.76
C ALA A 12 46.57 13.32 -7.45
N THR A 13 46.36 12.84 -8.65
CA THR A 13 45.06 12.99 -9.32
C THR A 13 44.08 12.06 -8.58
N ALA A 14 43.28 12.65 -7.71
CA ALA A 14 42.14 11.92 -7.13
C ALA A 14 41.14 11.63 -8.27
N PHE A 15 41.14 10.42 -8.72
CA PHE A 15 40.03 9.90 -9.54
C PHE A 15 38.80 9.81 -8.63
N VAL A 16 37.96 10.80 -8.67
CA VAL A 16 36.59 10.69 -8.16
C VAL A 16 35.88 9.76 -9.15
N ALA A 17 35.80 8.49 -8.80
CA ALA A 17 34.90 7.57 -9.45
C ALA A 17 33.48 8.07 -9.14
N ALA A 18 32.93 8.89 -10.04
CA ALA A 18 31.50 9.13 -10.06
C ALA A 18 30.87 7.76 -10.35
N GLY A 19 30.49 7.06 -9.29
CA GLY A 19 29.65 5.89 -9.43
C GLY A 19 28.38 6.34 -10.14
N ASN A 20 28.20 5.91 -11.37
CA ASN A 20 26.93 6.01 -12.05
C ASN A 20 25.94 5.21 -11.20
N ALA A 21 25.19 5.88 -10.34
CA ALA A 21 24.00 5.31 -9.74
C ALA A 21 23.07 5.00 -10.91
N SER A 22 23.03 3.75 -11.32
CA SER A 22 22.09 3.29 -12.34
C SER A 22 20.70 3.54 -11.81
N ALA A 23 19.84 4.17 -12.59
CA ALA A 23 18.44 4.34 -12.25
C ALA A 23 17.84 2.98 -11.96
N THR A 24 17.12 2.87 -10.84
CA THR A 24 16.44 1.64 -10.46
C THR A 24 15.04 1.64 -11.06
N GLU A 25 14.65 0.55 -11.69
CA GLU A 25 13.27 0.29 -12.05
C GLU A 25 12.59 -0.40 -10.87
N LEU A 26 11.40 0.11 -10.50
CA LEU A 26 10.56 -0.45 -9.45
C LEU A 26 9.23 -0.85 -10.07
N ASP A 27 8.97 -2.14 -10.19
CA ASP A 27 7.65 -2.61 -10.56
C ASP A 27 6.73 -2.60 -9.34
N VAL A 28 5.57 -1.97 -9.49
CA VAL A 28 4.59 -1.77 -8.43
C VAL A 28 3.26 -2.37 -8.84
N MET A 29 2.87 -3.45 -8.17
CA MET A 29 1.58 -4.10 -8.41
C MET A 29 0.51 -3.52 -7.49
N HIS A 30 -0.64 -3.19 -8.07
CA HIS A 30 -1.77 -2.62 -7.32
C HIS A 30 -3.08 -2.85 -8.08
N TRP A 31 -4.21 -2.54 -7.45
CA TRP A 31 -5.55 -2.65 -8.06
C TRP A 31 -6.29 -1.31 -8.16
N TRP A 32 -5.62 -0.21 -7.95
CA TRP A 32 -6.18 1.13 -8.08
C TRP A 32 -6.19 1.60 -9.54
N THR A 33 -7.12 1.07 -10.31
CA THR A 33 -7.13 1.16 -11.77
C THR A 33 -8.01 2.26 -12.34
N SER A 34 -8.81 2.95 -11.53
CA SER A 34 -9.76 3.96 -12.01
C SER A 34 -10.02 5.09 -11.01
N GLY A 35 -10.52 6.21 -11.52
CA GLY A 35 -10.96 7.36 -10.71
C GLY A 35 -9.87 7.98 -9.85
N GLY A 36 -10.22 8.38 -8.63
CA GLY A 36 -9.31 9.02 -7.69
C GLY A 36 -8.16 8.12 -7.23
N GLU A 37 -8.37 6.82 -7.17
CA GLU A 37 -7.34 5.85 -6.79
C GLU A 37 -6.22 5.79 -7.83
N ALA A 38 -6.57 5.72 -9.12
CA ALA A 38 -5.58 5.76 -10.20
C ALA A 38 -4.81 7.10 -10.22
N ALA A 39 -5.50 8.20 -9.95
CA ALA A 39 -4.86 9.52 -9.85
C ALA A 39 -3.87 9.57 -8.67
N ALA A 40 -4.19 8.97 -7.54
CA ALA A 40 -3.29 8.90 -6.39
C ALA A 40 -2.02 8.09 -6.71
N VAL A 41 -2.14 6.94 -7.36
CA VAL A 41 -0.98 6.14 -7.79
C VAL A 41 -0.11 6.90 -8.76
N ALA A 42 -0.71 7.67 -9.68
CA ALA A 42 0.04 8.50 -10.62
C ALA A 42 0.92 9.55 -9.91
N GLU A 43 0.46 10.11 -8.79
CA GLU A 43 1.28 11.04 -7.98
C GLU A 43 2.43 10.31 -7.25
N PHE A 44 2.22 9.07 -6.77
CA PHE A 44 3.31 8.26 -6.23
C PHE A 44 4.36 7.94 -7.30
N ALA A 45 3.93 7.54 -8.49
CA ALA A 45 4.83 7.28 -9.61
C ALA A 45 5.66 8.51 -9.98
N LYS A 46 5.00 9.67 -10.08
CA LYS A 46 5.67 10.94 -10.38
C LYS A 46 6.70 11.33 -9.30
N ALA A 47 6.36 11.15 -8.02
CA ALA A 47 7.28 11.41 -6.93
C ALA A 47 8.49 10.47 -6.96
N PHE A 48 8.29 9.21 -7.26
CA PHE A 48 9.36 8.23 -7.40
C PHE A 48 10.27 8.54 -8.60
N ASP A 49 9.69 8.83 -9.75
CA ASP A 49 10.45 9.17 -10.98
C ASP A 49 11.29 10.45 -10.76
N ALA A 50 10.80 11.39 -9.96
CA ALA A 50 11.53 12.62 -9.63
C ALA A 50 12.83 12.35 -8.83
N THR A 51 12.99 11.17 -8.25
CA THR A 51 14.24 10.75 -7.58
C THR A 51 15.32 10.27 -8.55
N GLY A 52 15.04 10.23 -9.85
CA GLY A 52 15.92 9.70 -10.89
C GLY A 52 15.79 8.20 -11.13
N ASN A 53 14.79 7.57 -10.52
CA ASN A 53 14.42 6.16 -10.72
C ASN A 53 13.21 6.06 -11.65
N THR A 54 12.74 4.85 -11.93
CA THR A 54 11.62 4.61 -12.83
C THR A 54 10.56 3.75 -12.16
N TRP A 55 9.35 4.28 -12.04
CA TRP A 55 8.17 3.52 -11.63
C TRP A 55 7.64 2.72 -12.83
N VAL A 56 7.51 1.41 -12.65
CA VAL A 56 6.88 0.52 -13.62
C VAL A 56 5.54 0.08 -13.08
N ASP A 57 4.47 0.63 -13.65
CA ASP A 57 3.11 0.40 -13.17
C ASP A 57 2.59 -0.97 -13.59
N ALA A 58 2.14 -1.76 -12.62
CA ALA A 58 1.60 -3.09 -12.84
C ALA A 58 0.20 -3.20 -12.21
N ALA A 59 -0.75 -2.47 -12.80
CA ALA A 59 -2.13 -2.42 -12.35
C ALA A 59 -2.92 -3.66 -12.79
N ILE A 60 -3.66 -4.26 -11.85
CA ILE A 60 -4.57 -5.40 -12.09
C ILE A 60 -5.95 -5.04 -11.57
N VAL A 61 -6.96 -5.10 -12.42
CA VAL A 61 -8.35 -4.83 -12.04
C VAL A 61 -8.84 -5.89 -11.04
N GLY A 62 -9.36 -5.43 -9.91
CA GLY A 62 -9.94 -6.28 -8.88
C GLY A 62 -8.92 -6.75 -7.83
N GLY A 63 -9.19 -6.38 -6.58
CA GLY A 63 -8.28 -6.65 -5.46
C GLY A 63 -8.00 -8.13 -5.21
N GLU A 64 -8.96 -9.02 -5.43
CA GLU A 64 -8.76 -10.46 -5.26
C GLU A 64 -7.84 -11.05 -6.32
N ALA A 65 -8.07 -10.71 -7.59
CA ALA A 65 -7.22 -11.15 -8.69
C ALA A 65 -5.80 -10.60 -8.55
N ALA A 66 -5.67 -9.33 -8.17
CA ALA A 66 -4.39 -8.69 -7.93
C ALA A 66 -3.62 -9.38 -6.79
N ARG A 67 -4.25 -9.63 -5.64
CA ARG A 67 -3.62 -10.33 -4.51
C ARG A 67 -3.19 -11.74 -4.87
N ALA A 68 -4.02 -12.49 -5.58
CA ALA A 68 -3.67 -13.83 -6.02
C ALA A 68 -2.43 -13.82 -6.92
N ALA A 69 -2.33 -12.87 -7.85
CA ALA A 69 -1.17 -12.70 -8.71
C ALA A 69 0.09 -12.31 -7.91
N MET A 70 -0.04 -11.39 -6.94
CA MET A 70 1.05 -10.96 -6.06
C MET A 70 1.60 -12.14 -5.25
N VAL A 71 0.74 -12.86 -4.56
CA VAL A 71 1.13 -14.03 -3.74
C VAL A 71 1.78 -15.10 -4.60
N SER A 72 1.24 -15.39 -5.77
CA SER A 72 1.82 -16.36 -6.71
C SER A 72 3.23 -15.98 -7.13
N ARG A 73 3.48 -14.72 -7.47
CA ARG A 73 4.84 -14.23 -7.83
C ARG A 73 5.80 -14.30 -6.64
N ILE A 74 5.36 -13.88 -5.45
CA ILE A 74 6.19 -13.90 -4.24
C ILE A 74 6.63 -15.33 -3.89
N ILE A 75 5.67 -16.27 -3.84
CA ILE A 75 5.95 -17.68 -3.54
C ILE A 75 6.76 -18.33 -4.65
N GLY A 76 6.53 -17.95 -5.90
CA GLY A 76 7.28 -18.43 -7.06
C GLY A 76 8.72 -17.94 -7.17
N GLY A 77 9.15 -17.02 -6.28
CA GLY A 77 10.52 -16.49 -6.27
C GLY A 77 10.77 -15.37 -7.28
N GLU A 78 9.71 -14.80 -7.86
CA GLU A 78 9.75 -13.66 -8.78
C GLU A 78 8.93 -12.47 -8.23
N PRO A 79 9.23 -11.98 -7.01
CA PRO A 79 8.45 -10.91 -6.40
C PRO A 79 8.58 -9.61 -7.20
N MET A 80 7.54 -8.77 -7.09
CA MET A 80 7.59 -7.38 -7.52
C MET A 80 8.40 -6.55 -6.53
N GLY A 81 8.83 -5.36 -6.96
CA GLY A 81 9.58 -4.43 -6.11
C GLY A 81 8.75 -3.82 -4.98
N ALA A 82 7.47 -3.52 -5.26
CA ALA A 82 6.48 -3.09 -4.28
C ALA A 82 5.08 -3.53 -4.70
N PHE A 83 4.16 -3.61 -3.75
CA PHE A 83 2.79 -3.98 -4.05
C PHE A 83 1.81 -3.45 -3.01
N GLN A 84 0.59 -3.20 -3.48
CA GLN A 84 -0.54 -2.89 -2.62
C GLN A 84 -1.06 -4.17 -1.97
N PHE A 85 -1.29 -4.12 -0.66
CA PHE A 85 -1.80 -5.27 0.08
C PHE A 85 -2.60 -4.81 1.30
N ASN A 86 -3.45 -5.67 1.83
CA ASN A 86 -4.09 -5.44 3.10
C ASN A 86 -3.16 -5.92 4.23
N HIS A 87 -3.06 -5.10 5.28
CA HIS A 87 -2.38 -5.50 6.52
C HIS A 87 -3.15 -6.61 7.27
N GLY A 88 -2.59 -7.08 8.37
CA GLY A 88 -3.18 -8.13 9.20
C GLY A 88 -2.90 -9.53 8.66
N ARG A 89 -3.80 -10.48 8.91
CA ARG A 89 -3.56 -11.90 8.65
C ARG A 89 -3.06 -12.25 7.26
N GLN A 90 -3.52 -11.54 6.25
CA GLN A 90 -3.07 -11.80 4.87
C GLN A 90 -1.58 -11.48 4.66
N ALA A 91 -1.06 -10.48 5.37
CA ALA A 91 0.35 -10.11 5.30
C ALA A 91 1.20 -10.90 6.30
N GLU A 92 0.66 -11.29 7.46
CA GLU A 92 1.38 -12.00 8.52
C GLU A 92 2.02 -13.30 8.01
N GLU A 93 1.30 -14.09 7.23
CA GLU A 93 1.83 -15.34 6.68
C GLU A 93 3.06 -15.11 5.78
N LEU A 94 3.07 -14.01 5.01
CA LEU A 94 4.22 -13.63 4.18
C LEU A 94 5.38 -13.11 5.04
N ILE A 95 5.08 -12.39 6.12
CA ILE A 95 6.06 -11.87 7.06
C ILE A 95 6.74 -13.02 7.82
N GLU A 96 5.95 -13.93 8.39
CA GLU A 96 6.43 -15.11 9.13
C GLU A 96 7.29 -16.03 8.25
N SER A 97 6.97 -16.10 6.96
CA SER A 97 7.74 -16.83 5.97
C SER A 97 9.00 -16.09 5.49
N GLY A 98 9.27 -14.88 6.00
CA GLY A 98 10.42 -14.07 5.62
C GLY A 98 10.39 -13.55 4.18
N LEU A 99 9.18 -13.41 3.61
CA LEU A 99 8.97 -13.01 2.21
C LEU A 99 8.74 -11.50 2.04
N LEU A 100 8.54 -10.76 3.12
CA LEU A 100 8.42 -9.31 3.10
C LEU A 100 9.62 -8.64 3.75
N ARG A 101 10.03 -7.52 3.21
CA ARG A 101 11.12 -6.72 3.75
C ARG A 101 10.66 -5.96 5.00
N ASP A 102 11.46 -6.02 6.05
CA ASP A 102 11.40 -5.13 7.19
C ASP A 102 11.87 -3.72 6.77
N ILE A 103 11.01 -2.73 6.95
CA ILE A 103 11.27 -1.33 6.59
C ILE A 103 11.29 -0.40 7.82
N THR A 104 11.51 -0.97 9.01
CA THR A 104 11.56 -0.21 10.27
C THR A 104 12.59 0.89 10.23
N ASP A 105 13.76 0.63 9.68
CA ASP A 105 14.85 1.60 9.53
C ASP A 105 14.42 2.83 8.72
N ILE A 106 13.65 2.64 7.68
CA ILE A 106 13.09 3.72 6.85
C ILE A 106 12.04 4.50 7.65
N ALA A 107 11.11 3.78 8.27
CA ALA A 107 10.04 4.38 9.06
C ALA A 107 10.57 5.23 10.22
N GLU A 108 11.63 4.79 10.88
CA GLU A 108 12.28 5.53 11.95
C GLU A 108 13.01 6.77 11.41
N ALA A 109 13.79 6.62 10.33
CA ALA A 109 14.53 7.73 9.72
C ALA A 109 13.59 8.84 9.22
N GLU A 110 12.43 8.48 8.69
CA GLU A 110 11.42 9.40 8.17
C GLU A 110 10.43 9.88 9.24
N GLY A 111 10.51 9.40 10.48
CA GLY A 111 9.67 9.84 11.58
C GLY A 111 8.19 9.46 11.44
N TRP A 112 7.89 8.31 10.85
CA TRP A 112 6.51 7.88 10.58
C TRP A 112 5.66 7.79 11.83
N LYS A 113 6.25 7.45 12.96
CA LYS A 113 5.55 7.36 14.25
C LYS A 113 4.89 8.67 14.68
N ASP A 114 5.49 9.79 14.30
CA ASP A 114 4.98 11.13 14.62
C ASP A 114 4.06 11.70 13.52
N MET A 115 4.15 11.16 12.29
CA MET A 115 3.39 11.65 11.14
C MET A 115 2.08 10.89 10.91
N VAL A 116 2.06 9.58 11.18
CA VAL A 116 0.90 8.73 10.88
C VAL A 116 -0.19 8.94 11.92
N ASN A 117 -1.35 9.39 11.46
CA ASN A 117 -2.50 9.64 12.33
C ASN A 117 -3.79 9.07 11.69
N PRO A 118 -4.56 8.24 12.42
CA PRO A 118 -4.27 7.72 13.76
C PRO A 118 -3.08 6.74 13.78
N SER A 119 -2.40 6.64 14.91
CA SER A 119 -1.24 5.75 15.10
C SER A 119 -1.55 4.28 14.83
N SER A 120 -2.80 3.87 15.03
CA SER A 120 -3.29 2.52 14.75
C SER A 120 -3.05 2.06 13.30
N LEU A 121 -2.89 2.98 12.35
CA LEU A 121 -2.52 2.64 10.97
C LEU A 121 -1.10 2.09 10.88
N LEU A 122 -0.18 2.67 11.66
CA LEU A 122 1.19 2.19 11.71
C LEU A 122 1.28 0.91 12.56
N ASP A 123 0.52 0.83 13.65
CA ASP A 123 0.43 -0.38 14.46
C ASP A 123 -0.05 -1.58 13.63
N ALA A 124 -0.98 -1.36 12.71
CA ALA A 124 -1.47 -2.39 11.79
C ALA A 124 -0.40 -2.89 10.79
N CYS A 125 0.63 -2.08 10.53
CA CYS A 125 1.81 -2.45 9.73
C CYS A 125 2.93 -3.09 10.55
N THR A 126 2.75 -3.22 11.87
CA THR A 126 3.79 -3.65 12.81
C THR A 126 3.54 -5.09 13.27
N VAL A 127 4.54 -5.95 13.10
CA VAL A 127 4.54 -7.33 13.57
C VAL A 127 5.83 -7.54 14.37
N ASP A 128 5.70 -8.03 15.60
CA ASP A 128 6.83 -8.24 16.54
C ASP A 128 7.73 -6.99 16.70
N GLY A 129 7.12 -5.81 16.72
CA GLY A 129 7.82 -4.53 16.87
C GLY A 129 8.55 -4.04 15.61
N ARG A 130 8.38 -4.72 14.48
CA ARG A 130 8.99 -4.36 13.20
C ARG A 130 7.91 -3.92 12.20
N ILE A 131 8.24 -2.97 11.34
CA ILE A 131 7.31 -2.36 10.37
C ILE A 131 7.54 -2.98 8.99
N TYR A 132 6.46 -3.47 8.38
CA TYR A 132 6.49 -4.15 7.08
C TYR A 132 5.67 -3.48 6.00
N CYS A 133 4.91 -2.45 6.31
CA CYS A 133 4.18 -1.70 5.30
C CYS A 133 4.15 -0.19 5.59
N ALA A 134 3.95 0.59 4.53
CA ALA A 134 3.63 2.00 4.62
C ALA A 134 2.11 2.15 4.48
N PRO A 135 1.39 2.73 5.47
CA PRO A 135 -0.02 3.01 5.33
C PRO A 135 -0.25 4.12 4.31
N VAL A 136 -1.08 3.87 3.30
CA VAL A 136 -1.32 4.84 2.21
C VAL A 136 -2.72 5.42 2.19
N ASN A 137 -3.68 4.77 2.86
CA ASN A 137 -5.07 5.23 2.91
C ASN A 137 -5.84 4.62 4.08
N ILE A 138 -7.04 5.14 4.30
CA ILE A 138 -7.98 4.64 5.30
C ILE A 138 -9.24 4.18 4.58
N HIS A 139 -9.61 2.91 4.79
CA HIS A 139 -10.89 2.37 4.36
C HIS A 139 -11.84 2.22 5.55
N SER A 140 -13.10 2.59 5.34
CA SER A 140 -14.19 2.23 6.24
C SER A 140 -15.08 1.20 5.55
N TRP A 141 -15.19 0.02 6.16
CA TRP A 141 -16.02 -1.07 5.68
C TRP A 141 -17.36 -1.15 6.42
N GLN A 142 -17.61 -0.22 7.33
CA GLN A 142 -18.78 -0.21 8.20
C GLN A 142 -19.91 0.60 7.59
N TRP A 143 -20.26 0.28 6.33
CA TRP A 143 -21.34 0.90 5.61
C TRP A 143 -22.46 -0.11 5.38
N LEU A 144 -23.70 0.30 5.62
CA LEU A 144 -24.87 -0.40 5.15
C LEU A 144 -25.39 0.34 3.91
N TRP A 145 -25.26 -0.31 2.77
CA TRP A 145 -25.85 0.19 1.53
C TRP A 145 -27.29 -0.28 1.44
N VAL A 146 -28.23 0.62 1.21
CA VAL A 146 -29.65 0.32 1.14
C VAL A 146 -30.21 0.64 -0.24
N SER A 147 -31.12 -0.23 -0.70
CA SER A 147 -31.94 0.07 -1.88
C SER A 147 -33.11 0.94 -1.46
N HIS A 148 -33.09 2.24 -1.72
CA HIS A 148 -34.22 3.14 -1.45
C HIS A 148 -35.50 2.63 -2.04
N LYS A 149 -35.48 2.10 -3.28
CA LYS A 149 -36.63 1.51 -3.94
C LYS A 149 -37.22 0.32 -3.18
N ALA A 150 -36.36 -0.57 -2.65
CA ALA A 150 -36.82 -1.71 -1.87
C ALA A 150 -37.52 -1.30 -0.58
N PHE A 151 -37.01 -0.28 0.10
CA PHE A 151 -37.64 0.27 1.30
C PHE A 151 -38.95 0.98 0.98
N GLU A 152 -38.98 1.80 -0.06
CA GLU A 152 -40.19 2.50 -0.54
C GLU A 152 -41.29 1.51 -0.92
N ASP A 153 -40.99 0.52 -1.77
CA ASP A 153 -41.91 -0.52 -2.20
C ASP A 153 -42.48 -1.35 -1.02
N SER A 154 -41.75 -1.47 0.05
CA SER A 154 -42.12 -2.22 1.26
C SER A 154 -42.81 -1.36 2.31
N GLY A 155 -42.95 -0.05 2.11
CA GLY A 155 -43.49 0.89 3.07
C GLY A 155 -42.68 1.01 4.36
N VAL A 156 -41.39 0.69 4.31
CA VAL A 156 -40.46 0.73 5.44
C VAL A 156 -39.57 1.96 5.29
N SER A 157 -39.40 2.73 6.35
CA SER A 157 -38.47 3.85 6.37
C SER A 157 -37.01 3.34 6.32
N VAL A 158 -36.13 4.06 5.63
CA VAL A 158 -34.70 3.76 5.64
C VAL A 158 -34.16 3.91 7.06
N PRO A 159 -33.56 2.86 7.62
CA PRO A 159 -33.11 2.85 9.01
C PRO A 159 -31.89 3.73 9.19
N THR A 160 -31.76 4.36 10.35
CA THR A 160 -30.61 5.16 10.76
C THR A 160 -29.72 4.45 11.78
N ASN A 161 -30.18 3.31 12.28
CA ASN A 161 -29.47 2.47 13.23
C ASN A 161 -29.91 1.01 13.12
N TRP A 162 -29.19 0.12 13.79
CA TRP A 162 -29.46 -1.32 13.74
C TRP A 162 -30.80 -1.72 14.36
N THR A 163 -31.28 -1.02 15.36
CA THR A 163 -32.59 -1.30 15.99
C THR A 163 -33.72 -1.06 14.99
N GLU A 164 -33.68 0.04 14.30
CA GLU A 164 -34.65 0.36 13.24
C GLU A 164 -34.54 -0.63 12.06
N PHE A 165 -33.31 -1.01 11.70
CA PHE A 165 -33.09 -2.00 10.64
C PHE A 165 -33.75 -3.34 10.99
N VAL A 166 -33.49 -3.87 12.19
CA VAL A 166 -34.07 -5.13 12.65
C VAL A 166 -35.59 -5.05 12.75
N ALA A 167 -36.14 -3.93 13.21
CA ALA A 167 -37.58 -3.72 13.29
C ALA A 167 -38.25 -3.71 11.90
N GLY A 168 -37.57 -3.19 10.89
CA GLY A 168 -38.07 -3.17 9.49
C GLY A 168 -37.90 -4.48 8.73
N ALA A 169 -37.05 -5.39 9.19
CA ALA A 169 -36.68 -6.60 8.45
C ALA A 169 -37.87 -7.49 8.07
N ALA A 170 -38.80 -7.72 9.01
CA ALA A 170 -39.98 -8.54 8.77
C ALA A 170 -40.90 -7.97 7.69
N ALA A 171 -41.03 -6.65 7.59
CA ALA A 171 -41.81 -5.99 6.56
C ALA A 171 -41.12 -6.09 5.18
N LEU A 172 -39.81 -6.03 5.13
CA LEU A 172 -39.03 -6.26 3.90
C LEU A 172 -39.21 -7.70 3.41
N GLU A 173 -39.13 -8.70 4.31
CA GLU A 173 -39.37 -10.11 3.97
C GLU A 173 -40.80 -10.34 3.49
N ALA A 174 -41.80 -9.77 4.15
CA ALA A 174 -43.19 -9.86 3.74
C ALA A 174 -43.47 -9.26 2.35
N ALA A 175 -42.67 -8.29 1.93
CA ALA A 175 -42.66 -7.69 0.60
C ALA A 175 -41.81 -8.47 -0.43
N GLY A 176 -41.30 -9.66 -0.05
CA GLY A 176 -40.48 -10.51 -0.92
C GLY A 176 -39.06 -9.99 -1.15
N LYS A 177 -38.55 -9.16 -0.26
CA LYS A 177 -37.17 -8.64 -0.30
C LYS A 177 -36.28 -9.43 0.67
N VAL A 178 -35.00 -9.49 0.36
CA VAL A 178 -33.97 -10.01 1.28
C VAL A 178 -33.53 -8.84 2.16
N PRO A 179 -33.76 -8.88 3.49
CA PRO A 179 -33.44 -7.75 4.37
C PRO A 179 -31.96 -7.41 4.43
N LEU A 180 -31.09 -8.42 4.38
CA LEU A 180 -29.65 -8.28 4.41
C LEU A 180 -29.00 -9.31 3.48
N ALA A 181 -28.21 -8.84 2.54
CA ALA A 181 -27.35 -9.67 1.69
C ALA A 181 -25.88 -9.46 2.09
N MET A 182 -25.16 -10.56 2.28
CA MET A 182 -23.73 -10.55 2.62
C MET A 182 -22.96 -11.44 1.64
#